data_486f881f029edf005ae5cfedf4a423b3
#
_entry.id   486f881f029edf005ae5cfedf4a423b3
#
_cell.length_a   1.000
_cell.length_b   1.000
_cell.length_c   1.000
_cell.angle_alpha   90.00
_cell.angle_beta   90.00
_cell.angle_gamma   90.00
#
_symmetry.space_group_name_H-M   'P 1'
#
loop_
_entity.id
_entity.type
_entity.pdbx_description
1 polymer ?
#
loop_
_entity_poly.entity_id
_entity_poly.type
_entity_poly.pdbx_seq_one_letter_code
_entity_poly.pdbx_strand_id
1 'polypeptide(L)'
;QTVFSEWPTPVIASGWELGNKLLYPHQSILNDFPNAYKHPLCVSYQIYDKMPYDRQTWDLTSVLQAIEPEKDYFELSTKGTITIDSVGHSLFNASDKGQHQYLMIQGKENIQRTLDAIVRQVTGKEEKNINQ
;
A
#
# COMPACT_ATOMS: atom_id res chain seq x y z
N GLN A 1 -13.95 12.63 -8.34
CA GLN A 1 -13.72 13.16 -9.72
C GLN A 1 -12.87 14.42 -9.68
N THR A 2 -13.24 15.45 -8.95
CA THR A 2 -12.55 16.75 -8.84
C THR A 2 -11.04 16.65 -8.57
N VAL A 3 -10.60 15.79 -7.66
CA VAL A 3 -9.17 15.59 -7.37
C VAL A 3 -8.41 15.21 -8.64
N PHE A 4 -8.86 14.23 -9.40
CA PHE A 4 -8.16 13.80 -10.62
C PHE A 4 -8.28 14.81 -11.78
N SER A 5 -9.36 15.60 -11.85
CA SER A 5 -9.53 16.56 -12.95
C SER A 5 -8.86 17.92 -12.72
N GLU A 6 -8.68 18.33 -11.46
CA GLU A 6 -8.29 19.70 -11.12
C GLU A 6 -7.00 19.79 -10.28
N TRP A 7 -6.43 18.66 -9.87
CA TRP A 7 -5.20 18.68 -9.08
C TRP A 7 -4.01 19.18 -9.91
N PRO A 8 -3.30 20.22 -9.45
CA PRO A 8 -2.35 20.95 -10.31
C PRO A 8 -0.98 20.28 -10.47
N THR A 9 -0.70 19.22 -9.71
CA THR A 9 0.59 18.51 -9.74
C THR A 9 0.41 17.07 -10.17
N PRO A 10 1.48 16.35 -10.56
CA PRO A 10 1.42 14.93 -10.85
C PRO A 10 0.80 14.12 -9.71
N VAL A 11 0.00 13.11 -10.04
CA VAL A 11 -0.65 12.21 -9.09
C VAL A 11 -0.15 10.78 -9.32
N ILE A 12 0.29 10.14 -8.24
CA ILE A 12 0.57 8.70 -8.21
C ILE A 12 -0.53 8.04 -7.38
N ALA A 13 -1.34 7.21 -8.03
CA ALA A 13 -2.44 6.51 -7.38
C ALA A 13 -2.05 5.09 -6.98
N SER A 14 -2.56 4.63 -5.84
CA SER A 14 -2.53 3.21 -5.45
C SER A 14 -3.89 2.59 -5.74
N GLY A 15 -3.93 1.62 -6.66
CA GLY A 15 -5.16 0.94 -7.06
C GLY A 15 -5.59 -0.13 -6.07
N TRP A 16 -6.87 -0.50 -6.13
CA TRP A 16 -7.46 -1.56 -5.32
C TRP A 16 -6.73 -2.91 -5.47
N GLU A 17 -6.33 -3.25 -6.70
CA GLU A 17 -5.61 -4.47 -7.05
C GLU A 17 -4.23 -4.57 -6.38
N LEU A 18 -3.60 -3.45 -6.10
CA LEU A 18 -2.29 -3.41 -5.44
C LEU A 18 -2.42 -3.84 -3.97
N GLY A 19 -3.31 -3.22 -3.23
CA GLY A 19 -3.53 -3.56 -1.82
C GLY A 19 -4.05 -5.00 -1.63
N ASN A 20 -4.77 -5.54 -2.62
CA ASN A 20 -5.19 -6.94 -2.60
C ASN A 20 -4.05 -7.95 -2.79
N LYS A 21 -2.95 -7.56 -3.42
CA LYS A 21 -1.75 -8.40 -3.53
C LYS A 21 -0.88 -8.37 -2.28
N LEU A 22 -1.01 -7.31 -1.49
CA LEU A 22 -0.20 -7.05 -0.31
C LEU A 22 -1.09 -7.17 0.94
N LEU A 23 -1.13 -8.36 1.51
CA LEU A 23 -1.95 -8.62 2.70
C LEU A 23 -1.10 -8.51 3.96
N TYR A 24 -1.43 -7.56 4.84
CA TYR A 24 -0.76 -7.40 6.13
C TYR A 24 -0.97 -8.65 6.99
N PRO A 25 0.10 -9.32 7.43
CA PRO A 25 -0.02 -10.64 8.04
C PRO A 25 -0.57 -10.56 9.47
N HIS A 26 -1.55 -11.39 9.78
CA HIS A 26 -2.13 -11.48 11.13
C HIS A 26 -1.08 -11.89 12.19
N GLN A 27 -0.04 -12.62 11.80
CA GLN A 27 1.06 -12.98 12.71
C GLN A 27 1.73 -11.75 13.30
N SER A 28 1.88 -10.66 12.51
CA SER A 28 2.40 -9.40 13.02
C SER A 28 1.48 -8.79 14.08
N ILE A 29 0.16 -8.80 13.84
CA ILE A 29 -0.83 -8.32 14.82
C ILE A 29 -0.77 -9.10 16.13
N LEU A 30 -0.52 -10.42 16.06
CA LEU A 30 -0.48 -11.29 17.25
C LEU A 30 0.84 -11.19 18.01
N ASN A 31 1.98 -10.95 17.34
CA ASN A 31 3.30 -11.19 17.91
C ASN A 31 4.20 -9.95 17.98
N ASP A 32 3.92 -8.89 17.21
CA ASP A 32 4.88 -7.79 17.03
C ASP A 32 4.61 -6.57 17.91
N PHE A 33 3.45 -6.51 18.57
CA PHE A 33 3.06 -5.35 19.36
C PHE A 33 3.12 -5.63 20.86
N PRO A 34 3.91 -4.84 21.61
CA PRO A 34 3.86 -4.92 23.08
C PRO A 34 2.47 -4.51 23.56
N ASN A 35 1.91 -5.25 24.50
CA ASN A 35 0.55 -5.00 25.03
C ASN A 35 -0.53 -4.98 23.94
N ALA A 36 -0.52 -5.96 23.03
CA ALA A 36 -1.46 -6.06 21.90
C ALA A 36 -2.93 -5.85 22.29
N TYR A 37 -3.35 -6.26 23.50
CA TYR A 37 -4.69 -6.08 24.02
C TYR A 37 -5.09 -4.61 24.28
N LYS A 38 -4.13 -3.67 24.29
CA LYS A 38 -4.35 -2.22 24.43
C LYS A 38 -3.88 -1.45 23.19
N HIS A 39 -3.16 -2.09 22.29
CA HIS A 39 -2.64 -1.42 21.11
C HIS A 39 -3.78 -1.12 20.12
N PRO A 40 -4.00 0.13 19.69
CA PRO A 40 -5.16 0.51 18.88
C PRO A 40 -5.31 -0.34 17.60
N LEU A 41 -4.20 -0.60 16.87
CA LEU A 41 -4.22 -1.43 15.68
C LEU A 41 -4.69 -2.85 15.98
N CYS A 42 -4.15 -3.51 17.01
CA CYS A 42 -4.50 -4.87 17.37
C CYS A 42 -5.95 -4.98 17.83
N VAL A 43 -6.42 -4.02 18.61
CA VAL A 43 -7.83 -3.94 19.05
C VAL A 43 -8.75 -3.72 17.85
N SER A 44 -8.37 -2.86 16.90
CA SER A 44 -9.15 -2.63 15.68
C SER A 44 -9.28 -3.89 14.83
N TYR A 45 -8.20 -4.68 14.69
CA TYR A 45 -8.26 -5.96 13.99
C TYR A 45 -9.24 -6.95 14.66
N GLN A 46 -9.20 -7.06 15.99
CA GLN A 46 -10.09 -7.96 16.76
C GLN A 46 -11.57 -7.57 16.67
N ILE A 47 -11.86 -6.27 16.55
CA ILE A 47 -13.23 -5.76 16.44
C ILE A 47 -13.75 -5.87 15.00
N TYR A 48 -12.88 -5.69 14.02
CA TYR A 48 -13.28 -5.62 12.62
C TYR A 48 -13.75 -6.97 12.07
N ASP A 49 -13.02 -8.05 12.34
CA ASP A 49 -13.36 -9.40 11.90
C ASP A 49 -12.77 -10.46 12.84
N LYS A 50 -13.23 -11.71 12.69
CA LYS A 50 -12.76 -12.84 13.49
C LYS A 50 -11.32 -13.20 13.15
N MET A 51 -10.41 -13.01 14.12
CA MET A 51 -9.00 -13.43 13.98
C MET A 51 -8.86 -14.97 13.90
N PRO A 52 -7.83 -15.51 13.20
CA PRO A 52 -6.80 -14.81 12.44
C PRO A 52 -7.23 -14.50 11.00
N TYR A 53 -6.87 -13.33 10.47
CA TYR A 53 -7.03 -12.99 9.06
C TYR A 53 -5.97 -11.98 8.62
N ASP A 54 -5.54 -12.05 7.36
CA ASP A 54 -4.64 -11.09 6.73
C ASP A 54 -5.48 -9.98 6.08
N ARG A 55 -4.98 -8.74 6.14
CA ARG A 55 -5.75 -7.58 5.68
C ARG A 55 -5.05 -6.85 4.55
N GLN A 56 -5.84 -6.44 3.58
CA GLN A 56 -5.38 -5.62 2.46
C GLN A 56 -4.74 -4.31 2.95
N THR A 57 -3.70 -3.86 2.25
CA THR A 57 -2.87 -2.72 2.65
C THR A 57 -3.08 -1.48 1.78
N TRP A 58 -4.27 -1.25 1.27
CA TRP A 58 -4.58 -0.21 0.27
C TRP A 58 -3.88 1.14 0.55
N ASP A 59 -4.11 1.73 1.72
CA ASP A 59 -3.54 3.04 2.07
C ASP A 59 -2.05 2.97 2.39
N LEU A 60 -1.61 1.85 2.99
CA LEU A 60 -0.21 1.65 3.39
C LEU A 60 0.75 1.63 2.19
N THR A 61 0.28 1.19 1.02
CA THR A 61 1.09 1.21 -0.21
C THR A 61 1.40 2.63 -0.66
N SER A 62 0.44 3.54 -0.59
CA SER A 62 0.65 4.97 -0.88
C SER A 62 1.60 5.62 0.12
N VAL A 63 1.45 5.29 1.41
CA VAL A 63 2.33 5.80 2.46
C VAL A 63 3.76 5.30 2.25
N LEU A 64 3.96 4.00 2.00
CA LEU A 64 5.29 3.44 1.78
C LEU A 64 5.98 4.09 0.57
N GLN A 65 5.27 4.27 -0.54
CA GLN A 65 5.81 4.99 -1.71
C GLN A 65 6.20 6.43 -1.38
N ALA A 66 5.44 7.11 -0.53
CA ALA A 66 5.71 8.50 -0.17
C ALA A 66 6.93 8.66 0.75
N ILE A 67 7.16 7.72 1.67
CA ILE A 67 8.26 7.80 2.65
C ILE A 67 9.57 7.16 2.18
N GLU A 68 9.52 6.19 1.28
CA GLU A 68 10.68 5.48 0.73
C GLU A 68 10.62 5.39 -0.81
N PRO A 69 10.50 6.50 -1.54
CA PRO A 69 10.27 6.49 -3.00
C PRO A 69 11.44 5.91 -3.80
N GLU A 70 12.66 5.92 -3.25
CA GLU A 70 13.88 5.42 -3.89
C GLU A 70 14.14 3.92 -3.67
N LYS A 71 13.27 3.23 -2.93
CA LYS A 71 13.47 1.81 -2.58
C LYS A 71 12.95 0.82 -3.63
N ASP A 72 12.40 1.30 -4.72
CA ASP A 72 11.90 0.47 -5.83
C ASP A 72 10.97 -0.68 -5.40
N TYR A 73 10.11 -0.43 -4.40
CA TYR A 73 9.09 -1.39 -4.02
C TYR A 73 8.03 -1.56 -5.09
N PHE A 74 7.75 -0.48 -5.81
CA PHE A 74 6.71 -0.40 -6.82
C PHE A 74 7.26 0.08 -8.14
N GLU A 75 6.68 -0.41 -9.22
CA GLU A 75 6.83 0.15 -10.56
C GLU A 75 5.76 1.21 -10.79
N LEU A 76 6.09 2.24 -11.55
CA LEU A 76 5.11 3.21 -12.02
C LEU A 76 4.55 2.79 -13.38
N SER A 77 3.26 2.97 -13.59
CA SER A 77 2.67 2.87 -14.93
C SER A 77 3.27 3.90 -15.88
N THR A 78 2.99 3.77 -17.17
CA THR A 78 3.16 4.89 -18.12
C THR A 78 2.36 6.09 -17.65
N LYS A 79 2.71 7.28 -18.14
CA LYS A 79 1.90 8.48 -17.89
C LYS A 79 0.52 8.35 -18.52
N GLY A 80 -0.46 9.00 -17.93
CA GLY A 80 -1.84 8.97 -18.41
C GLY A 80 -2.75 9.90 -17.63
N THR A 81 -4.05 9.68 -17.78
CA THR A 81 -5.09 10.41 -17.08
C THR A 81 -6.05 9.43 -16.41
N ILE A 82 -6.31 9.61 -15.12
CA ILE A 82 -7.33 8.89 -14.38
C ILE A 82 -8.62 9.69 -14.46
N THR A 83 -9.68 9.03 -14.91
CA THR A 83 -11.04 9.59 -14.94
C THR A 83 -11.96 8.74 -14.08
N ILE A 84 -13.02 9.34 -13.56
CA ILE A 84 -14.05 8.65 -12.78
C ILE A 84 -15.35 8.66 -13.56
N ASP A 85 -15.93 7.48 -13.79
CA ASP A 85 -17.22 7.37 -14.47
C ASP A 85 -18.40 7.76 -13.57
N SER A 86 -19.61 7.70 -14.13
CA SER A 86 -20.84 8.11 -13.43
C SER A 86 -21.24 7.19 -12.26
N VAL A 87 -20.65 6.00 -12.17
CA VAL A 87 -20.90 5.03 -11.09
C VAL A 87 -19.73 4.92 -10.10
N GLY A 88 -18.68 5.73 -10.30
CA GLY A 88 -17.56 5.84 -9.37
C GLY A 88 -16.34 4.97 -9.69
N HIS A 89 -16.31 4.27 -10.83
CA HIS A 89 -15.13 3.51 -11.21
C HIS A 89 -14.04 4.42 -11.76
N SER A 90 -12.79 4.14 -11.38
CA SER A 90 -11.61 4.79 -11.94
C SER A 90 -11.17 4.10 -13.24
N LEU A 91 -10.92 4.91 -14.27
CA LEU A 91 -10.44 4.46 -15.57
C LEU A 91 -9.11 5.17 -15.86
N PHE A 92 -8.10 4.39 -16.26
CA PHE A 92 -6.81 4.94 -16.67
C PHE A 92 -6.68 4.94 -18.19
N ASN A 93 -6.35 6.11 -18.74
CA ASN A 93 -6.09 6.30 -20.17
C ASN A 93 -4.64 6.73 -20.36
N ALA A 94 -3.82 5.88 -20.97
CA ALA A 94 -2.41 6.17 -21.26
C ALA A 94 -2.27 7.37 -22.20
N SER A 95 -1.38 8.31 -21.87
CA SER A 95 -1.12 9.52 -22.64
C SER A 95 0.19 10.17 -22.21
N ASP A 96 1.07 10.48 -23.13
CA ASP A 96 2.33 11.17 -22.83
C ASP A 96 2.15 12.59 -22.23
N LYS A 97 0.99 13.18 -22.43
CA LYS A 97 0.60 14.47 -21.87
C LYS A 97 -0.09 14.38 -20.51
N GLY A 98 -0.39 13.15 -20.04
CA GLY A 98 -1.04 12.91 -18.77
C GLY A 98 -0.08 13.18 -17.60
N GLN A 99 -0.66 13.55 -16.45
CA GLN A 99 0.10 13.80 -15.21
C GLN A 99 -0.19 12.74 -14.13
N HIS A 100 -0.94 11.69 -14.48
CA HIS A 100 -1.28 10.63 -13.55
C HIS A 100 -0.50 9.36 -13.88
N GLN A 101 -0.13 8.66 -12.83
CA GLN A 101 0.44 7.30 -12.88
C GLN A 101 -0.19 6.48 -11.75
N TYR A 102 -0.04 5.18 -11.80
CA TYR A 102 -0.43 4.31 -10.69
C TYR A 102 0.68 3.31 -10.36
N LEU A 103 0.67 2.85 -9.12
CA LEU A 103 1.63 1.88 -8.60
C LEU A 103 1.31 0.48 -9.10
N MET A 104 2.35 -0.26 -9.47
CA MET A 104 2.28 -1.68 -9.84
C MET A 104 3.28 -2.48 -9.01
N ILE A 105 2.98 -3.76 -8.80
CA ILE A 105 3.91 -4.70 -8.19
C ILE A 105 3.84 -6.04 -8.89
N GLN A 106 5.02 -6.64 -9.14
CA GLN A 106 5.15 -7.94 -9.79
C GLN A 106 6.21 -8.78 -9.07
N GLY A 107 6.09 -10.09 -9.23
CA GLY A 107 7.03 -11.05 -8.67
C GLY A 107 6.81 -11.32 -7.18
N LYS A 108 6.88 -12.60 -6.79
CA LYS A 108 6.65 -13.02 -5.40
C LYS A 108 7.69 -12.45 -4.43
N GLU A 109 8.93 -12.37 -4.86
CA GLU A 109 10.04 -11.84 -4.06
C GLU A 109 9.83 -10.35 -3.74
N ASN A 110 9.46 -9.55 -4.74
CA ASN A 110 9.20 -8.13 -4.54
C ASN A 110 7.95 -7.89 -3.68
N ILE A 111 6.90 -8.70 -3.84
CA ILE A 111 5.72 -8.67 -2.97
C ILE A 111 6.13 -8.94 -1.52
N GLN A 112 6.95 -9.97 -1.25
CA GLN A 112 7.39 -10.28 0.10
C GLN A 112 8.27 -9.16 0.67
N ARG A 113 9.24 -8.67 -0.08
CA ARG A 113 10.10 -7.54 0.31
C ARG A 113 9.28 -6.30 0.68
N THR A 114 8.25 -6.01 -0.10
CA THR A 114 7.37 -4.86 0.15
C THR A 114 6.51 -5.06 1.39
N LEU A 115 5.98 -6.28 1.61
CA LEU A 115 5.26 -6.62 2.83
C LEU A 115 6.14 -6.51 4.07
N ASP A 116 7.38 -6.99 4.00
CA ASP A 116 8.35 -6.89 5.10
C ASP A 116 8.65 -5.41 5.44
N ALA A 117 8.76 -4.57 4.41
CA ALA A 117 8.92 -3.13 4.60
C ALA A 117 7.68 -2.49 5.27
N ILE A 118 6.47 -2.84 4.84
CA ILE A 118 5.24 -2.37 5.48
C ILE A 118 5.18 -2.81 6.95
N VAL A 119 5.46 -4.08 7.24
CA VAL A 119 5.49 -4.60 8.62
C VAL A 119 6.51 -3.87 9.46
N ARG A 120 7.73 -3.64 8.93
CA ARG A 120 8.78 -2.87 9.60
C ARG A 120 8.31 -1.46 9.94
N GLN A 121 7.74 -0.73 9.00
CA GLN A 121 7.26 0.63 9.22
C GLN A 121 6.12 0.69 10.25
N VAL A 122 5.19 -0.25 10.19
CA VAL A 122 4.04 -0.31 11.10
C VAL A 122 4.46 -0.70 12.53
N THR A 123 5.43 -1.61 12.67
CA THR A 123 5.88 -2.10 13.99
C THR A 123 7.01 -1.28 14.60
N GLY A 124 7.67 -0.42 13.83
CA GLY A 124 8.88 0.31 14.26
C GLY A 124 10.09 -0.61 14.50
N LYS A 125 10.07 -1.84 13.99
CA LYS A 125 11.19 -2.77 14.13
C LYS A 125 12.27 -2.44 13.10
N GLU A 126 13.52 -2.34 13.54
CA GLU A 126 14.67 -2.20 12.64
C GLU A 126 14.91 -3.48 11.81
N GLU A 127 15.50 -3.32 10.62
CA GLU A 127 15.98 -4.47 9.84
C GLU A 127 16.96 -5.27 10.71
N LYS A 128 16.68 -6.56 10.91
CA LYS A 128 17.70 -7.45 11.45
C LYS A 128 18.83 -7.53 10.43
N ASN A 129 19.96 -6.90 10.73
CA ASN A 129 21.17 -7.07 9.95
C ASN A 129 21.49 -8.58 9.87
N ILE A 130 21.21 -9.19 8.70
CA ILE A 130 21.57 -10.60 8.40
C ILE A 130 23.06 -10.66 8.03
N ASN A 131 23.91 -9.92 8.73
CA ASN A 131 25.36 -9.97 8.61
C ASN A 131 25.96 -10.19 10.01
N GLN A 132 25.84 -11.42 10.50
CA GLN A 132 26.76 -12.00 11.50
C GLN A 132 26.93 -13.48 11.23
#